data_a96bdea46a3b2593b9d4005de6801a55
#
_entry.id   a96bdea46a3b2593b9d4005de6801a55
#
_cell.length_a   1.000
_cell.length_b   1.000
_cell.length_c   1.000
_cell.angle_alpha   90.00
_cell.angle_beta   90.00
_cell.angle_gamma   90.00
#
_symmetry.space_group_name_H-M   'P 1'
#
loop_
_entity.id
_entity.type
_entity.pdbx_description
1 polymer ?
#
loop_
_entity_poly.entity_id
_entity_poly.type
_entity_poly.pdbx_seq_one_letter_code
_entity_poly.pdbx_strand_id
1 'polypeptide(L)'
;MTIRKSGDILTELKRLNRLPEIPHTLSLFEAAWKNPTKHIQELANIVEADTAISQRIMDTANSILFRGDGKVLTISNAVTRLGIIETRNIVHAISLHSTFTSPLIDARKFWRHSITAAFAAKKIAEYMNNRFKWQVDPAMAFLAGLLHEAGSVLMARFFLRDFEIVREQSSTFDAFIDNESKLLHMNHAVLGAALFKSWDLPHEVIMAVAGHHHPARIHADHYPIAYVTCLAEGACWLIGEGNGFVEANINQTSQHLLEQLEKHRLTRDHLAFLAKQAQADSESSNMLGMF
;
A
#
# COMPACT_ATOMS: atom_id res chain seq x y z
N MET A 1 13.33 -26.10 17.56
CA MET A 1 13.06 -24.79 16.95
C MET A 1 14.31 -24.40 16.15
N THR A 2 14.30 -24.55 14.85
CA THR A 2 15.48 -24.26 14.02
C THR A 2 15.50 -22.76 13.77
N ILE A 3 16.45 -22.05 14.34
CA ILE A 3 16.65 -20.61 14.11
C ILE A 3 17.06 -20.43 12.65
N ARG A 4 16.21 -19.82 11.85
CA ARG A 4 16.51 -19.46 10.45
C ARG A 4 17.47 -18.26 10.42
N LYS A 5 18.45 -18.26 9.52
CA LYS A 5 19.39 -17.14 9.36
C LYS A 5 18.81 -16.09 8.40
N SER A 6 19.15 -14.81 8.59
CA SER A 6 18.55 -13.65 7.92
C SER A 6 18.62 -13.57 6.38
N GLY A 7 19.25 -14.47 5.70
CA GLY A 7 19.18 -14.58 4.24
C GLY A 7 18.22 -15.66 3.75
N ASP A 8 17.69 -16.45 4.68
CA ASP A 8 17.07 -17.73 4.35
C ASP A 8 15.64 -17.58 3.80
N ILE A 9 14.85 -16.59 4.26
CA ILE A 9 13.45 -16.44 3.82
C ILE A 9 13.35 -16.05 2.36
N LEU A 10 14.02 -14.98 1.95
CA LEU A 10 14.02 -14.55 0.54
C LEU A 10 14.66 -15.60 -0.37
N THR A 11 15.75 -16.21 0.09
CA THR A 11 16.45 -17.27 -0.64
C THR A 11 15.58 -18.52 -0.73
N GLU A 12 14.88 -18.87 0.34
CA GLU A 12 13.95 -20.00 0.37
C GLU A 12 12.73 -19.75 -0.55
N LEU A 13 12.11 -18.57 -0.50
CA LEU A 13 11.01 -18.21 -1.38
C LEU A 13 11.42 -18.20 -2.85
N LYS A 14 12.60 -17.67 -3.16
CA LYS A 14 13.16 -17.71 -4.52
C LYS A 14 13.46 -19.13 -4.97
N ARG A 15 14.15 -19.93 -4.11
CA ARG A 15 14.50 -21.33 -4.41
C ARG A 15 13.26 -22.20 -4.62
N LEU A 16 12.18 -21.94 -3.89
CA LEU A 16 10.93 -22.68 -4.00
C LEU A 16 10.01 -22.15 -5.10
N ASN A 17 10.45 -21.12 -5.83
CA ASN A 17 9.62 -20.40 -6.82
C ASN A 17 8.25 -19.99 -6.27
N ARG A 18 8.20 -19.55 -5.00
CA ARG A 18 6.99 -19.23 -4.24
C ARG A 18 6.66 -17.74 -4.18
N LEU A 19 7.57 -16.87 -4.64
CA LEU A 19 7.20 -15.47 -4.79
C LEU A 19 6.10 -15.40 -5.85
N PRO A 20 4.98 -14.73 -5.58
CA PRO A 20 3.94 -14.55 -6.57
C PRO A 20 4.49 -13.90 -7.82
N GLU A 21 4.10 -14.41 -8.97
CA GLU A 21 4.35 -13.71 -10.23
C GLU A 21 3.49 -12.44 -10.29
N ILE A 22 3.98 -11.43 -11.02
CA ILE A 22 3.18 -10.24 -11.27
C ILE A 22 1.91 -10.64 -12.05
N PRO A 23 0.71 -10.23 -11.61
CA PRO A 23 -0.52 -10.50 -12.36
C PRO A 23 -0.42 -10.04 -13.80
N HIS A 24 -0.90 -10.84 -14.73
CA HIS A 24 -0.70 -10.62 -16.17
C HIS A 24 -1.16 -9.23 -16.63
N THR A 25 -2.38 -8.81 -16.27
CA THR A 25 -2.93 -7.50 -16.65
C THR A 25 -2.09 -6.36 -16.05
N LEU A 26 -1.64 -6.52 -14.80
CA LEU A 26 -0.75 -5.54 -14.16
C LEU A 26 0.59 -5.43 -14.90
N SER A 27 1.17 -6.56 -15.29
CA SER A 27 2.42 -6.59 -16.08
C SER A 27 2.28 -5.86 -17.41
N LEU A 28 1.20 -6.13 -18.15
CA LEU A 28 0.92 -5.43 -19.40
C LEU A 28 0.71 -3.92 -19.20
N PHE A 29 -0.05 -3.57 -18.16
CA PHE A 29 -0.32 -2.17 -17.85
C PHE A 29 0.96 -1.40 -17.49
N GLU A 30 1.82 -1.97 -16.64
CA GLU A 30 3.10 -1.36 -16.28
C GLU A 30 4.07 -1.26 -17.46
N ALA A 31 4.09 -2.25 -18.35
CA ALA A 31 4.88 -2.18 -19.59
C ALA A 31 4.41 -1.03 -20.49
N ALA A 32 3.10 -0.90 -20.71
CA ALA A 32 2.52 0.21 -21.46
C ALA A 32 2.72 1.57 -20.76
N TRP A 33 2.65 1.59 -19.41
CA TRP A 33 2.90 2.79 -18.63
C TRP A 33 4.32 3.33 -18.79
N LYS A 34 5.32 2.47 -18.83
CA LYS A 34 6.74 2.84 -19.03
C LYS A 34 7.04 3.35 -20.44
N ASN A 35 6.15 3.15 -21.40
CA ASN A 35 6.33 3.65 -22.77
C ASN A 35 6.16 5.18 -22.79
N PRO A 36 7.19 5.96 -23.22
CA PRO A 36 7.10 7.43 -23.30
C PRO A 36 6.02 7.92 -24.28
N THR A 37 5.67 7.12 -25.29
CA THR A 37 4.67 7.43 -26.32
C THR A 37 3.32 6.80 -26.05
N LYS A 38 3.06 6.38 -24.80
CA LYS A 38 1.83 5.70 -24.41
C LYS A 38 0.58 6.52 -24.77
N HIS A 39 -0.41 5.83 -25.26
CA HIS A 39 -1.73 6.39 -25.51
C HIS A 39 -2.75 5.90 -24.47
N ILE A 40 -3.65 6.79 -24.04
CA ILE A 40 -4.74 6.43 -23.11
C ILE A 40 -5.55 5.26 -23.64
N GLN A 41 -5.75 5.17 -24.96
CA GLN A 41 -6.49 4.08 -25.59
C GLN A 41 -5.81 2.72 -25.43
N GLU A 42 -4.47 2.65 -25.47
CA GLU A 42 -3.73 1.41 -25.22
C GLU A 42 -3.97 0.89 -23.80
N LEU A 43 -3.90 1.77 -22.82
CA LEU A 43 -4.19 1.43 -21.41
C LEU A 43 -5.65 1.03 -21.21
N ALA A 44 -6.59 1.73 -21.86
CA ALA A 44 -8.00 1.37 -21.84
C ALA A 44 -8.25 -0.03 -22.43
N ASN A 45 -7.59 -0.39 -23.52
CA ASN A 45 -7.72 -1.71 -24.14
C ASN A 45 -7.18 -2.83 -23.22
N ILE A 46 -6.08 -2.58 -22.49
CA ILE A 46 -5.54 -3.53 -21.50
C ILE A 46 -6.54 -3.75 -20.37
N VAL A 47 -7.13 -2.66 -19.86
CA VAL A 47 -8.18 -2.72 -18.83
C VAL A 47 -9.40 -3.47 -19.35
N GLU A 48 -9.86 -3.19 -20.57
CA GLU A 48 -11.06 -3.77 -21.17
C GLU A 48 -10.95 -5.29 -21.39
N ALA A 49 -9.74 -5.79 -21.58
CA ALA A 49 -9.47 -7.23 -21.70
C ALA A 49 -9.65 -8.01 -20.37
N ASP A 50 -9.68 -7.33 -19.23
CA ASP A 50 -9.86 -7.93 -17.90
C ASP A 50 -11.22 -7.52 -17.30
N THR A 51 -12.15 -8.48 -17.24
CA THR A 51 -13.51 -8.21 -16.79
C THR A 51 -13.58 -7.68 -15.36
N ALA A 52 -12.75 -8.21 -14.45
CA ALA A 52 -12.77 -7.79 -13.05
C ALA A 52 -12.25 -6.34 -12.92
N ILE A 53 -11.16 -6.02 -13.58
CA ILE A 53 -10.58 -4.67 -13.59
C ILE A 53 -11.53 -3.69 -14.30
N SER A 54 -12.10 -4.07 -15.45
CA SER A 54 -13.09 -3.27 -16.19
C SER A 54 -14.27 -2.87 -15.31
N GLN A 55 -14.87 -3.84 -14.63
CA GLN A 55 -16.02 -3.57 -13.75
C GLN A 55 -15.65 -2.53 -12.68
N ARG A 56 -14.49 -2.68 -12.04
CA ARG A 56 -14.04 -1.79 -10.97
C ARG A 56 -13.69 -0.38 -11.46
N ILE A 57 -13.05 -0.27 -12.61
CA ILE A 57 -12.78 1.02 -13.27
C ILE A 57 -14.10 1.75 -13.55
N MET A 58 -15.11 1.04 -14.06
CA MET A 58 -16.45 1.62 -14.31
C MET A 58 -17.14 2.06 -13.03
N ASP A 59 -17.12 1.22 -11.99
CA ASP A 59 -17.75 1.52 -10.69
C ASP A 59 -17.08 2.72 -10.03
N THR A 60 -15.75 2.80 -10.07
CA THR A 60 -14.99 3.92 -9.52
C THR A 60 -15.23 5.21 -10.30
N ALA A 61 -15.20 5.17 -11.63
CA ALA A 61 -15.46 6.34 -12.47
C ALA A 61 -16.88 6.91 -12.30
N ASN A 62 -17.83 6.06 -11.88
CA ASN A 62 -19.21 6.46 -11.59
C ASN A 62 -19.46 6.72 -10.08
N SER A 63 -18.45 6.59 -9.22
CA SER A 63 -18.55 6.84 -7.78
C SER A 63 -18.72 8.32 -7.46
N ILE A 64 -19.09 8.63 -6.21
CA ILE A 64 -19.31 10.00 -5.75
C ILE A 64 -18.04 10.84 -5.90
N LEU A 65 -16.88 10.27 -5.58
CA LEU A 65 -15.60 10.98 -5.61
C LEU A 65 -15.19 11.43 -7.03
N PHE A 66 -15.51 10.61 -8.05
CA PHE A 66 -15.11 10.87 -9.45
C PHE A 66 -16.28 11.29 -10.33
N ARG A 67 -17.45 11.56 -9.74
CA ARG A 67 -18.66 11.91 -10.47
C ARG A 67 -18.50 13.23 -11.20
N GLY A 68 -18.55 13.16 -12.54
CA GLY A 68 -18.67 14.31 -13.43
C GLY A 68 -20.08 14.41 -14.00
N ASP A 69 -20.23 15.15 -15.08
CA ASP A 69 -21.50 15.29 -15.80
C ASP A 69 -21.89 13.97 -16.49
N GLY A 70 -22.95 13.36 -16.00
CA GLY A 70 -23.51 12.13 -16.54
C GLY A 70 -22.77 10.83 -16.17
N LYS A 71 -23.42 9.71 -16.50
CA LYS A 71 -22.89 8.37 -16.25
C LYS A 71 -21.91 7.96 -17.36
N VAL A 72 -20.76 7.42 -16.97
CA VAL A 72 -19.80 6.82 -17.91
C VAL A 72 -20.29 5.43 -18.29
N LEU A 73 -20.23 5.11 -19.58
CA LEU A 73 -20.73 3.83 -20.13
C LEU A 73 -19.65 3.00 -20.86
N THR A 74 -18.46 3.55 -21.07
CA THR A 74 -17.34 2.85 -21.73
C THR A 74 -16.06 2.94 -20.93
N ILE A 75 -15.19 1.94 -21.06
CA ILE A 75 -13.88 1.91 -20.36
C ILE A 75 -13.02 3.11 -20.78
N SER A 76 -12.99 3.45 -22.06
CA SER A 76 -12.22 4.60 -22.56
C SER A 76 -12.66 5.92 -21.86
N ASN A 77 -13.98 6.13 -21.72
CA ASN A 77 -14.50 7.29 -21.01
C ASN A 77 -14.24 7.22 -19.51
N ALA A 78 -14.25 6.02 -18.91
CA ALA A 78 -13.91 5.81 -17.51
C ALA A 78 -12.44 6.18 -17.25
N VAL A 79 -11.52 5.68 -18.05
CA VAL A 79 -10.08 6.00 -17.98
C VAL A 79 -9.84 7.49 -18.20
N THR A 80 -10.56 8.12 -19.12
CA THR A 80 -10.47 9.58 -19.33
C THR A 80 -10.96 10.36 -18.12
N ARG A 81 -12.05 9.95 -17.48
CA ARG A 81 -12.61 10.60 -16.28
C ARG A 81 -11.72 10.45 -15.06
N LEU A 82 -11.22 9.26 -14.80
CA LEU A 82 -10.33 8.96 -13.70
C LEU A 82 -8.95 9.59 -13.90
N GLY A 83 -8.53 9.68 -15.14
CA GLY A 83 -7.15 9.95 -15.48
C GLY A 83 -6.29 8.69 -15.40
N ILE A 84 -5.16 8.75 -16.08
CA ILE A 84 -4.25 7.61 -16.26
C ILE A 84 -3.62 7.14 -14.94
N ILE A 85 -3.37 8.08 -14.02
CA ILE A 85 -2.75 7.82 -12.71
C ILE A 85 -3.70 7.01 -11.82
N GLU A 86 -4.95 7.48 -11.67
CA GLU A 86 -5.93 6.82 -10.84
C GLU A 86 -6.33 5.45 -11.41
N THR A 87 -6.41 5.35 -12.74
CA THR A 87 -6.58 4.08 -13.44
C THR A 87 -5.48 3.09 -13.06
N ARG A 88 -4.22 3.51 -13.06
CA ARG A 88 -3.08 2.70 -12.63
C ARG A 88 -3.22 2.22 -11.19
N ASN A 89 -3.59 3.12 -10.28
CA ASN A 89 -3.79 2.79 -8.87
C ASN A 89 -4.87 1.72 -8.66
N ILE A 90 -5.97 1.82 -9.40
CA ILE A 90 -7.06 0.84 -9.36
C ILE A 90 -6.61 -0.51 -9.95
N VAL A 91 -5.88 -0.50 -11.07
CA VAL A 91 -5.31 -1.73 -11.66
C VAL A 91 -4.41 -2.44 -10.64
N HIS A 92 -3.54 -1.72 -9.94
CA HIS A 92 -2.72 -2.28 -8.87
C HIS A 92 -3.58 -2.89 -7.75
N ALA A 93 -4.54 -2.14 -7.21
CA ALA A 93 -5.38 -2.59 -6.10
C ALA A 93 -6.09 -3.92 -6.41
N ILE A 94 -6.71 -4.03 -7.59
CA ILE A 94 -7.48 -5.21 -7.99
C ILE A 94 -6.57 -6.38 -8.32
N SER A 95 -5.50 -6.15 -9.08
CA SER A 95 -4.54 -7.20 -9.45
C SER A 95 -3.90 -7.82 -8.21
N LEU A 96 -3.68 -7.03 -7.18
CA LEU A 96 -3.08 -7.51 -5.94
C LEU A 96 -4.07 -8.24 -5.04
N HIS A 97 -5.37 -7.89 -5.10
CA HIS A 97 -6.38 -8.55 -4.28
C HIS A 97 -6.42 -10.07 -4.51
N SER A 98 -6.39 -10.51 -5.76
CA SER A 98 -6.37 -11.94 -6.10
C SER A 98 -5.08 -12.66 -5.68
N THR A 99 -3.98 -11.92 -5.57
CA THR A 99 -2.64 -12.44 -5.25
C THR A 99 -2.42 -12.52 -3.74
N PHE A 100 -2.93 -11.53 -2.99
CA PHE A 100 -2.69 -11.38 -1.56
C PHE A 100 -3.89 -11.84 -0.74
N THR A 101 -3.93 -13.14 -0.43
CA THR A 101 -4.91 -13.75 0.46
C THR A 101 -4.23 -14.65 1.49
N SER A 102 -4.68 -14.62 2.73
CA SER A 102 -4.25 -15.52 3.79
C SER A 102 -5.40 -15.75 4.77
N PRO A 103 -5.59 -16.98 5.29
CA PRO A 103 -6.63 -17.26 6.30
C PRO A 103 -6.35 -16.57 7.64
N LEU A 104 -5.14 -16.09 7.89
CA LEU A 104 -4.74 -15.40 9.13
C LEU A 104 -5.01 -13.90 9.11
N ILE A 105 -5.45 -13.36 7.98
CA ILE A 105 -5.68 -11.93 7.80
C ILE A 105 -7.14 -11.71 7.42
N ASP A 106 -7.83 -10.83 8.17
CA ASP A 106 -9.14 -10.35 7.77
C ASP A 106 -8.99 -9.49 6.50
N ALA A 107 -9.34 -10.08 5.35
CA ALA A 107 -9.16 -9.46 4.04
C ALA A 107 -9.88 -8.10 3.93
N ARG A 108 -11.09 -7.97 4.51
CA ARG A 108 -11.85 -6.72 4.48
C ARG A 108 -11.15 -5.62 5.27
N LYS A 109 -10.68 -5.93 6.49
CA LYS A 109 -9.92 -4.97 7.31
C LYS A 109 -8.60 -4.60 6.64
N PHE A 110 -7.89 -5.59 6.10
CA PHE A 110 -6.62 -5.40 5.40
C PHE A 110 -6.75 -4.42 4.22
N TRP A 111 -7.70 -4.66 3.33
CA TRP A 111 -7.88 -3.82 2.16
C TRP A 111 -8.43 -2.43 2.51
N ARG A 112 -9.30 -2.36 3.52
CA ARG A 112 -9.77 -1.09 4.05
C ARG A 112 -8.61 -0.25 4.58
N HIS A 113 -7.74 -0.84 5.39
CA HIS A 113 -6.52 -0.20 5.86
C HIS A 113 -5.63 0.26 4.70
N SER A 114 -5.30 -0.64 3.77
CA SER A 114 -4.41 -0.36 2.65
C SER A 114 -4.93 0.78 1.75
N ILE A 115 -6.23 0.80 1.46
CA ILE A 115 -6.84 1.85 0.65
C ILE A 115 -6.89 3.17 1.42
N THR A 116 -7.26 3.15 2.70
CA THR A 116 -7.25 4.36 3.54
C THR A 116 -5.84 4.91 3.66
N ALA A 117 -4.82 4.05 3.86
CA ALA A 117 -3.41 4.45 3.87
C ALA A 117 -2.95 5.03 2.53
N ALA A 118 -3.43 4.52 1.41
CA ALA A 118 -3.13 5.08 0.08
C ALA A 118 -3.65 6.52 -0.06
N PHE A 119 -4.92 6.77 0.27
CA PHE A 119 -5.48 8.12 0.26
C PHE A 119 -4.80 9.03 1.29
N ALA A 120 -4.45 8.52 2.47
CA ALA A 120 -3.72 9.27 3.49
C ALA A 120 -2.32 9.67 3.00
N ALA A 121 -1.58 8.74 2.38
CA ALA A 121 -0.26 9.01 1.82
C ALA A 121 -0.31 10.10 0.74
N LYS A 122 -1.29 10.05 -0.15
CA LYS A 122 -1.53 11.11 -1.15
C LYS A 122 -1.73 12.47 -0.51
N LYS A 123 -2.66 12.58 0.46
CA LYS A 123 -2.94 13.85 1.16
C LYS A 123 -1.76 14.36 1.97
N ILE A 124 -1.05 13.46 2.64
CA ILE A 124 0.14 13.81 3.43
C ILE A 124 1.25 14.29 2.49
N ALA A 125 1.47 13.64 1.34
CA ALA A 125 2.43 14.09 0.33
C ALA A 125 2.11 15.51 -0.16
N GLU A 126 0.85 15.79 -0.53
CA GLU A 126 0.38 17.12 -0.92
C GLU A 126 0.61 18.16 0.19
N TYR A 127 0.29 17.80 1.44
CA TYR A 127 0.53 18.68 2.59
C TYR A 127 2.02 18.96 2.81
N MET A 128 2.88 17.93 2.78
CA MET A 128 4.33 18.06 2.99
C MET A 128 4.99 18.86 1.86
N ASN A 129 4.55 18.65 0.62
CA ASN A 129 5.01 19.43 -0.53
C ASN A 129 4.68 20.93 -0.36
N ASN A 130 3.45 21.24 0.06
CA ASN A 130 3.02 22.63 0.27
C ASN A 130 3.74 23.27 1.46
N ARG A 131 3.88 22.55 2.57
CA ARG A 131 4.41 23.06 3.84
C ARG A 131 5.93 23.15 3.87
N PHE A 132 6.61 22.09 3.34
CA PHE A 132 8.06 21.92 3.48
C PHE A 132 8.81 21.93 2.13
N LYS A 133 8.08 22.16 1.02
CA LYS A 133 8.64 22.16 -0.33
C LYS A 133 9.27 20.83 -0.73
N TRP A 134 8.77 19.72 -0.17
CA TRP A 134 9.15 18.40 -0.61
C TRP A 134 8.64 18.16 -2.04
N GLN A 135 9.27 17.24 -2.74
CA GLN A 135 8.91 16.89 -4.13
C GLN A 135 8.46 15.42 -4.20
N VAL A 136 7.56 15.03 -3.28
CA VAL A 136 6.98 13.69 -3.28
C VAL A 136 5.86 13.67 -4.30
N ASP A 137 5.93 12.76 -5.28
CA ASP A 137 4.82 12.52 -6.19
C ASP A 137 3.63 11.92 -5.41
N PRO A 138 2.47 12.61 -5.34
CA PRO A 138 1.31 12.11 -4.61
C PRO A 138 0.77 10.77 -5.18
N ALA A 139 0.98 10.50 -6.46
CA ALA A 139 0.58 9.23 -7.07
C ALA A 139 1.49 8.08 -6.63
N MET A 140 2.79 8.32 -6.52
CA MET A 140 3.74 7.34 -5.99
C MET A 140 3.51 7.12 -4.49
N ALA A 141 3.17 8.17 -3.74
CA ALA A 141 2.81 8.07 -2.34
C ALA A 141 1.53 7.23 -2.15
N PHE A 142 0.50 7.45 -2.98
CA PHE A 142 -0.71 6.61 -2.98
C PHE A 142 -0.36 5.14 -3.19
N LEU A 143 0.42 4.84 -4.23
CA LEU A 143 0.81 3.47 -4.54
C LEU A 143 1.64 2.84 -3.40
N ALA A 144 2.55 3.58 -2.80
CA ALA A 144 3.32 3.13 -1.65
C ALA A 144 2.41 2.82 -0.45
N GLY A 145 1.46 3.70 -0.13
CA GLY A 145 0.46 3.50 0.91
C GLY A 145 -0.44 2.29 0.65
N LEU A 146 -0.79 2.01 -0.61
CA LEU A 146 -1.57 0.83 -0.99
C LEU A 146 -0.81 -0.47 -0.75
N LEU A 147 0.52 -0.46 -0.94
CA LEU A 147 1.36 -1.64 -1.03
C LEU A 147 2.16 -1.95 0.25
N HIS A 148 2.23 -1.03 1.20
CA HIS A 148 3.19 -1.11 2.32
C HIS A 148 3.09 -2.39 3.15
N GLU A 149 1.88 -2.93 3.31
CA GLU A 149 1.59 -4.13 4.10
C GLU A 149 1.61 -5.45 3.30
N ALA A 150 1.89 -5.43 2.01
CA ALA A 150 1.86 -6.63 1.16
C ALA A 150 2.78 -7.77 1.66
N GLY A 151 3.89 -7.42 2.28
CA GLY A 151 4.81 -8.40 2.87
C GLY A 151 4.20 -9.18 4.03
N SER A 152 3.31 -8.57 4.83
CA SER A 152 2.59 -9.25 5.92
C SER A 152 1.73 -10.38 5.38
N VAL A 153 1.05 -10.16 4.25
CA VAL A 153 0.24 -11.22 3.61
C VAL A 153 1.14 -12.36 3.10
N LEU A 154 2.30 -12.04 2.54
CA LEU A 154 3.27 -13.07 2.13
C LEU A 154 3.76 -13.87 3.32
N MET A 155 4.09 -13.22 4.45
CA MET A 155 4.48 -13.90 5.68
C MET A 155 3.35 -14.79 6.19
N ALA A 156 2.14 -14.27 6.29
CA ALA A 156 0.96 -15.02 6.74
C ALA A 156 0.60 -16.19 5.81
N ARG A 157 0.93 -16.12 4.52
CA ARG A 157 0.65 -17.18 3.55
C ARG A 157 1.72 -18.28 3.53
N PHE A 158 3.00 -17.89 3.54
CA PHE A 158 4.10 -18.82 3.32
C PHE A 158 4.81 -19.28 4.60
N PHE A 159 4.66 -18.50 5.69
CA PHE A 159 5.25 -18.74 7.00
C PHE A 159 4.19 -18.72 8.11
N LEU A 160 3.06 -19.36 7.83
CA LEU A 160 1.83 -19.32 8.63
C LEU A 160 2.08 -19.52 10.13
N ARG A 161 2.83 -20.56 10.51
CA ARG A 161 3.13 -20.84 11.92
C ARG A 161 4.01 -19.77 12.58
N ASP A 162 5.02 -19.30 11.85
CA ASP A 162 5.92 -18.28 12.39
C ASP A 162 5.17 -16.95 12.54
N PHE A 163 4.29 -16.62 11.58
CA PHE A 163 3.43 -15.44 11.62
C PHE A 163 2.44 -15.50 12.81
N GLU A 164 1.84 -16.66 13.08
CA GLU A 164 0.98 -16.87 14.26
C GLU A 164 1.76 -16.61 15.56
N ILE A 165 2.97 -17.15 15.69
CA ILE A 165 3.82 -16.93 16.86
C ILE A 165 4.17 -15.44 17.03
N VAL A 166 4.53 -14.75 15.95
CA VAL A 166 4.79 -13.30 15.98
C VAL A 166 3.56 -12.56 16.49
N ARG A 167 2.38 -12.85 15.93
CA ARG A 167 1.11 -12.23 16.32
C ARG A 167 0.76 -12.48 17.79
N GLU A 168 0.88 -13.72 18.27
CA GLU A 168 0.56 -14.10 19.65
C GLU A 168 1.52 -13.48 20.69
N GLN A 169 2.78 -13.27 20.31
CA GLN A 169 3.79 -12.66 21.17
C GLN A 169 3.81 -11.12 21.12
N SER A 170 2.94 -10.52 20.32
CA SER A 170 2.94 -9.08 20.08
C SER A 170 1.70 -8.43 20.69
N SER A 171 1.90 -7.60 21.71
CA SER A 171 0.83 -6.82 22.37
C SER A 171 0.61 -5.44 21.73
N THR A 172 1.54 -4.98 20.90
CA THR A 172 1.50 -3.69 20.20
C THR A 172 2.02 -3.88 18.78
N PHE A 173 1.75 -2.90 17.93
CA PHE A 173 2.25 -2.94 16.55
C PHE A 173 3.78 -2.82 16.49
N ASP A 174 4.39 -1.97 17.33
CA ASP A 174 5.86 -1.89 17.41
C ASP A 174 6.48 -3.23 17.85
N ALA A 175 5.85 -3.91 18.82
CA ALA A 175 6.28 -5.24 19.23
C ALA A 175 6.13 -6.28 18.11
N PHE A 176 5.10 -6.14 17.27
CA PHE A 176 4.90 -7.01 16.11
C PHE A 176 6.07 -6.90 15.13
N ILE A 177 6.46 -5.68 14.74
CA ILE A 177 7.58 -5.42 13.83
C ILE A 177 8.91 -5.94 14.40
N ASP A 178 9.12 -5.71 15.71
CA ASP A 178 10.31 -6.19 16.41
C ASP A 178 10.37 -7.72 16.45
N ASN A 179 9.25 -8.39 16.72
CA ASN A 179 9.16 -9.84 16.77
C ASN A 179 9.30 -10.49 15.41
N GLU A 180 8.78 -9.89 14.33
CA GLU A 180 9.08 -10.30 12.96
C GLU A 180 10.59 -10.34 12.74
N SER A 181 11.27 -9.24 13.05
CA SER A 181 12.71 -9.11 12.86
C SER A 181 13.50 -10.11 13.71
N LYS A 182 13.08 -10.40 14.93
CA LYS A 182 13.75 -11.34 15.85
C LYS A 182 13.53 -12.81 15.48
N LEU A 183 12.29 -13.16 15.10
CA LEU A 183 11.91 -14.57 14.86
C LEU A 183 12.14 -15.00 13.42
N LEU A 184 11.89 -14.09 12.47
CA LEU A 184 12.00 -14.36 11.04
C LEU A 184 13.28 -13.78 10.43
N HIS A 185 14.05 -13.01 11.21
CA HIS A 185 15.25 -12.27 10.74
C HIS A 185 14.97 -11.31 9.57
N MET A 186 13.69 -10.96 9.38
CA MET A 186 13.20 -10.07 8.35
C MET A 186 11.84 -9.58 8.77
N ASN A 187 11.51 -8.32 8.50
CA ASN A 187 10.15 -7.80 8.65
C ASN A 187 9.41 -7.77 7.31
N HIS A 188 8.10 -7.59 7.37
CA HIS A 188 7.24 -7.55 6.18
C HIS A 188 7.61 -6.41 5.21
N ALA A 189 8.08 -5.26 5.71
CA ALA A 189 8.50 -4.14 4.86
C ALA A 189 9.61 -4.55 3.88
N VAL A 190 10.63 -5.26 4.39
CA VAL A 190 11.73 -5.77 3.56
C VAL A 190 11.25 -6.85 2.58
N LEU A 191 10.36 -7.74 3.03
CA LEU A 191 9.81 -8.80 2.18
C LEU A 191 8.95 -8.24 1.04
N GLY A 192 8.06 -7.28 1.35
CA GLY A 192 7.23 -6.60 0.36
C GLY A 192 8.08 -5.84 -0.67
N ALA A 193 9.08 -5.09 -0.21
CA ALA A 193 10.01 -4.39 -1.09
C ALA A 193 10.77 -5.34 -2.03
N ALA A 194 11.19 -6.50 -1.53
CA ALA A 194 11.87 -7.51 -2.34
C ALA A 194 10.95 -8.11 -3.42
N LEU A 195 9.67 -8.35 -3.09
CA LEU A 195 8.68 -8.76 -4.08
C LEU A 195 8.50 -7.68 -5.16
N PHE A 196 8.26 -6.44 -4.78
CA PHE A 196 8.03 -5.37 -5.73
C PHE A 196 9.26 -5.04 -6.58
N LYS A 197 10.46 -5.26 -6.05
CA LYS A 197 11.67 -5.24 -6.86
C LYS A 197 11.69 -6.34 -7.92
N SER A 198 11.19 -7.53 -7.60
CA SER A 198 11.09 -8.63 -8.58
C SER A 198 10.04 -8.36 -9.66
N TRP A 199 9.07 -7.51 -9.39
CA TRP A 199 8.03 -7.04 -10.32
C TRP A 199 8.43 -5.78 -11.09
N ASP A 200 9.63 -5.26 -10.86
CA ASP A 200 10.15 -4.04 -11.51
C ASP A 200 9.23 -2.82 -11.32
N LEU A 201 8.66 -2.68 -10.11
CA LEU A 201 7.90 -1.48 -9.72
C LEU A 201 8.82 -0.26 -9.58
N PRO A 202 8.25 0.98 -9.54
CA PRO A 202 9.05 2.18 -9.38
C PRO A 202 9.93 2.12 -8.12
N HIS A 203 11.20 2.51 -8.28
CA HIS A 203 12.18 2.41 -7.20
C HIS A 203 11.77 3.19 -5.95
N GLU A 204 11.15 4.35 -6.13
CA GLU A 204 10.62 5.19 -5.05
C GLU A 204 9.58 4.45 -4.21
N VAL A 205 8.66 3.71 -4.85
CA VAL A 205 7.64 2.91 -4.17
C VAL A 205 8.30 1.76 -3.41
N ILE A 206 9.28 1.07 -4.03
CA ILE A 206 10.02 0.00 -3.37
C ILE A 206 10.71 0.51 -2.10
N MET A 207 11.37 1.66 -2.18
CA MET A 207 12.06 2.28 -1.04
C MET A 207 11.09 2.77 0.03
N ALA A 208 9.93 3.30 -0.37
CA ALA A 208 8.88 3.69 0.57
C ALA A 208 8.35 2.47 1.34
N VAL A 209 8.05 1.38 0.66
CA VAL A 209 7.62 0.12 1.29
C VAL A 209 8.71 -0.44 2.20
N ALA A 210 9.99 -0.44 1.77
CA ALA A 210 11.10 -0.93 2.61
C ALA A 210 11.28 -0.11 3.89
N GLY A 211 10.98 1.18 3.84
CA GLY A 211 11.31 2.14 4.88
C GLY A 211 10.15 2.64 5.73
N HIS A 212 8.91 2.19 5.51
CA HIS A 212 7.75 2.80 6.17
C HIS A 212 7.77 2.68 7.70
N HIS A 213 8.42 1.68 8.28
CA HIS A 213 8.64 1.62 9.73
C HIS A 213 9.86 2.41 10.20
N HIS A 214 10.89 2.53 9.37
CA HIS A 214 12.14 3.20 9.72
C HIS A 214 12.61 4.14 8.60
N PRO A 215 11.87 5.22 8.27
CA PRO A 215 12.20 6.08 7.14
C PRO A 215 13.60 6.70 7.25
N ALA A 216 14.11 6.92 8.47
CA ALA A 216 15.46 7.44 8.69
C ALA A 216 16.60 6.50 8.24
N ARG A 217 16.30 5.22 7.98
CA ARG A 217 17.29 4.23 7.46
C ARG A 217 17.34 4.22 5.92
N ILE A 218 16.44 4.93 5.27
CA ILE A 218 16.38 5.04 3.81
C ILE A 218 17.28 6.18 3.33
N HIS A 219 17.87 6.00 2.14
CA HIS A 219 18.69 7.04 1.53
C HIS A 219 17.94 8.36 1.44
N ALA A 220 18.66 9.48 1.59
CA ALA A 220 18.08 10.83 1.68
C ALA A 220 17.11 11.16 0.53
N ASP A 221 17.39 10.71 -0.69
CA ASP A 221 16.56 10.96 -1.87
C ASP A 221 15.16 10.32 -1.77
N HIS A 222 15.06 9.19 -1.05
CA HIS A 222 13.81 8.44 -0.88
C HIS A 222 13.21 8.57 0.53
N TYR A 223 13.90 9.28 1.44
CA TYR A 223 13.39 9.54 2.79
C TYR A 223 12.02 10.21 2.77
N PRO A 224 11.75 11.24 1.93
CA PRO A 224 10.46 11.92 1.95
C PRO A 224 9.27 11.00 1.68
N ILE A 225 9.34 10.12 0.68
CA ILE A 225 8.23 9.21 0.37
C ILE A 225 8.09 8.10 1.43
N ALA A 226 9.20 7.57 1.94
CA ALA A 226 9.17 6.60 3.03
C ALA A 226 8.57 7.20 4.32
N TYR A 227 8.90 8.46 4.60
CA TYR A 227 8.33 9.21 5.72
C TYR A 227 6.81 9.45 5.55
N VAL A 228 6.38 9.85 4.35
CA VAL A 228 4.95 10.01 4.03
C VAL A 228 4.19 8.70 4.23
N THR A 229 4.76 7.58 3.81
CA THR A 229 4.15 6.25 3.97
C THR A 229 4.06 5.85 5.45
N CYS A 230 5.11 6.11 6.23
CA CYS A 230 5.11 5.93 7.69
C CYS A 230 4.00 6.74 8.38
N LEU A 231 3.84 8.00 8.00
CA LEU A 231 2.77 8.84 8.55
C LEU A 231 1.38 8.35 8.13
N ALA A 232 1.24 7.85 6.90
CA ALA A 232 -0.04 7.34 6.40
C ALA A 232 -0.51 6.09 7.16
N GLU A 233 0.40 5.18 7.44
CA GLU A 233 0.15 4.04 8.31
C GLU A 233 -0.24 4.51 9.73
N GLY A 234 0.57 5.36 10.34
CA GLY A 234 0.28 5.94 11.65
C GLY A 234 -1.05 6.68 11.70
N ALA A 235 -1.44 7.35 10.61
CA ALA A 235 -2.72 8.02 10.46
C ALA A 235 -3.90 7.04 10.54
N CYS A 236 -3.80 5.88 9.88
CA CYS A 236 -4.80 4.81 9.97
C CYS A 236 -4.95 4.30 11.40
N TRP A 237 -3.84 4.06 12.10
CA TRP A 237 -3.86 3.65 13.50
C TRP A 237 -4.53 4.69 14.41
N LEU A 238 -4.31 5.97 14.18
CA LEU A 238 -4.92 7.06 14.97
C LEU A 238 -6.45 7.13 14.82
N ILE A 239 -7.02 6.65 13.75
CA ILE A 239 -8.48 6.61 13.53
C ILE A 239 -9.10 5.23 13.76
N GLY A 240 -8.32 4.25 14.23
CA GLY A 240 -8.78 2.91 14.53
C GLY A 240 -8.87 1.96 13.33
N GLU A 241 -8.26 2.31 12.21
CA GLU A 241 -8.17 1.45 11.02
C GLU A 241 -6.97 0.49 11.14
N GLY A 242 -7.20 -0.65 11.77
CA GLY A 242 -6.19 -1.72 11.88
C GLY A 242 -6.01 -2.50 10.58
N ASN A 243 -4.86 -3.16 10.43
CA ASN A 243 -4.44 -3.85 9.20
C ASN A 243 -4.98 -5.28 9.02
N GLY A 244 -5.94 -5.71 9.86
CA GLY A 244 -6.62 -7.00 9.72
C GLY A 244 -5.90 -8.20 10.36
N PHE A 245 -4.72 -8.01 10.95
CA PHE A 245 -3.99 -9.04 11.70
C PHE A 245 -3.49 -8.55 13.07
N VAL A 246 -3.35 -7.25 13.26
CA VAL A 246 -3.15 -6.61 14.56
C VAL A 246 -4.32 -5.66 14.80
N GLU A 247 -4.91 -5.68 15.99
CA GLU A 247 -6.02 -4.79 16.33
C GLU A 247 -5.50 -3.38 16.63
N ALA A 248 -6.17 -2.39 16.02
CA ALA A 248 -5.85 -0.99 16.25
C ALA A 248 -6.25 -0.57 17.68
N ASN A 249 -5.27 -0.15 18.46
CA ASN A 249 -5.51 0.47 19.76
C ASN A 249 -5.15 1.95 19.70
N ILE A 250 -6.17 2.80 19.59
CA ILE A 250 -6.04 4.26 19.46
C ILE A 250 -5.23 4.88 20.62
N ASN A 251 -5.24 4.24 21.78
CA ASN A 251 -4.51 4.72 22.96
C ASN A 251 -3.02 4.35 22.95
N GLN A 252 -2.60 3.43 22.08
CA GLN A 252 -1.23 2.96 21.95
C GLN A 252 -0.62 3.49 20.64
N THR A 253 -0.42 4.80 20.57
CA THR A 253 0.32 5.38 19.44
C THR A 253 1.76 4.88 19.49
N SER A 254 2.25 4.37 18.35
CA SER A 254 3.63 3.95 18.17
C SER A 254 4.61 5.05 18.65
N GLN A 255 5.59 4.67 19.46
CA GLN A 255 6.65 5.59 19.91
C GLN A 255 7.41 6.13 18.70
N HIS A 256 7.64 5.29 17.72
CA HIS A 256 8.29 5.67 16.47
C HIS A 256 7.49 6.73 15.70
N LEU A 257 6.15 6.59 15.62
CA LEU A 257 5.30 7.61 15.01
C LEU A 257 5.43 8.97 15.74
N LEU A 258 5.45 8.96 17.08
CA LEU A 258 5.60 10.19 17.86
C LEU A 258 6.90 10.91 17.54
N GLU A 259 8.03 10.18 17.46
CA GLU A 259 9.33 10.73 17.08
C GLU A 259 9.31 11.35 15.66
N GLN A 260 8.62 10.69 14.73
CA GLN A 260 8.47 11.23 13.38
C GLN A 260 7.62 12.51 13.36
N LEU A 261 6.56 12.59 14.15
CA LEU A 261 5.74 13.80 14.26
C LEU A 261 6.53 14.98 14.82
N GLU A 262 7.29 14.77 15.91
CA GLU A 262 8.13 15.81 16.53
C GLU A 262 9.16 16.37 15.55
N LYS A 263 9.84 15.51 14.82
CA LYS A 263 10.88 15.87 13.86
C LYS A 263 10.42 16.93 12.85
N HIS A 264 9.15 16.88 12.44
CA HIS A 264 8.58 17.80 11.47
C HIS A 264 7.53 18.74 12.05
N ARG A 265 7.46 18.83 13.38
CA ARG A 265 6.49 19.70 14.11
C ARG A 265 5.04 19.46 13.65
N LEU A 266 4.70 18.20 13.45
CA LEU A 266 3.33 17.75 13.19
C LEU A 266 2.66 17.36 14.51
N THR A 267 1.33 17.49 14.59
CA THR A 267 0.55 17.04 15.73
C THR A 267 -0.27 15.80 15.39
N ARG A 268 -0.59 14.99 16.39
CA ARG A 268 -1.49 13.82 16.24
C ARG A 268 -2.85 14.25 15.69
N ASP A 269 -3.40 15.38 16.17
CA ASP A 269 -4.70 15.89 15.74
C ASP A 269 -4.70 16.26 14.28
N HIS A 270 -3.62 16.89 13.80
CA HIS A 270 -3.48 17.22 12.39
C HIS A 270 -3.39 15.96 11.52
N LEU A 271 -2.61 14.95 11.96
CA LEU A 271 -2.50 13.70 11.23
C LEU A 271 -3.83 12.93 11.23
N ALA A 272 -4.53 12.89 12.37
CA ALA A 272 -5.86 12.27 12.49
C ALA A 272 -6.91 12.98 11.60
N PHE A 273 -6.82 14.31 11.46
CA PHE A 273 -7.68 15.06 10.55
C PHE A 273 -7.46 14.66 9.09
N LEU A 274 -6.20 14.57 8.63
CA LEU A 274 -5.86 14.09 7.29
C LEU A 274 -6.33 12.64 7.06
N ALA A 275 -6.18 11.79 8.08
CA ALA A 275 -6.66 10.41 8.04
C ALA A 275 -8.18 10.30 7.86
N LYS A 276 -8.96 11.09 8.58
CA LYS A 276 -10.43 11.12 8.44
C LYS A 276 -10.87 11.60 7.06
N GLN A 277 -10.17 12.59 6.49
CA GLN A 277 -10.42 13.01 5.12
C GLN A 277 -10.09 11.90 4.12
N ALA A 278 -8.97 11.19 4.33
CA ALA A 278 -8.57 10.06 3.50
C ALA A 278 -9.58 8.91 3.59
N GLN A 279 -10.10 8.61 4.79
CA GLN A 279 -11.15 7.62 4.99
C GLN A 279 -12.43 7.99 4.23
N ALA A 280 -12.87 9.24 4.31
CA ALA A 280 -14.04 9.72 3.56
C ALA A 280 -13.85 9.62 2.04
N ASP A 281 -12.64 9.95 1.53
CA ASP A 281 -12.32 9.80 0.11
C ASP A 281 -12.29 8.31 -0.30
N SER A 282 -11.73 7.44 0.52
CA SER A 282 -11.69 6.00 0.27
C SER A 282 -13.09 5.39 0.18
N GLU A 283 -13.99 5.79 1.09
CA GLU A 283 -15.41 5.39 1.08
C GLU A 283 -16.15 5.94 -0.15
N SER A 284 -15.91 7.20 -0.49
CA SER A 284 -16.54 7.87 -1.63
C SER A 284 -16.03 7.40 -2.99
N SER A 285 -14.83 6.81 -3.04
CA SER A 285 -14.22 6.29 -4.27
C SER A 285 -14.84 4.98 -4.76
N ASN A 286 -15.62 4.31 -3.92
CA ASN A 286 -16.15 2.96 -4.14
C ASN A 286 -15.06 1.86 -4.24
N MET A 287 -13.80 2.19 -3.94
CA MET A 287 -12.71 1.20 -3.95
C MET A 287 -12.88 0.16 -2.84
N LEU A 288 -13.45 0.56 -1.69
CA LEU A 288 -13.73 -0.37 -0.57
C LEU A 288 -14.81 -1.40 -0.91
N GLY A 289 -15.74 -1.10 -1.81
CA GLY A 289 -16.74 -2.03 -2.31
C GLY A 289 -16.17 -3.15 -3.20
N MET A 290 -14.86 -3.15 -3.42
CA MET A 290 -14.16 -4.16 -4.22
C MET A 290 -13.85 -5.45 -3.43
N PHE A 291 -13.89 -5.41 -2.08
CA PHE A 291 -13.36 -6.44 -1.16
C PHE A 291 -14.40 -6.86 -0.08
#